data_7a592e45b8682e8be03e59b291b850d2
#
_entry.id   7a592e45b8682e8be03e59b291b850d2
#
_cell.length_a   1.000
_cell.length_b   1.000
_cell.length_c   1.000
_cell.angle_alpha   90.00
_cell.angle_beta   90.00
_cell.angle_gamma   90.00
#
_symmetry.space_group_name_H-M   'P 1'
#
loop_
_entity.id
_entity.type
_entity.pdbx_description
1 polymer ?
#
loop_
_entity_poly.entity_id
_entity_poly.type
_entity_poly.pdbx_seq_one_letter_code
_entity_poly.pdbx_strand_id
1 'polypeptide(L)'
;MSVYRDEKQKTWYVSVRFIDWRGEKSRKVKRGFKTKREAQEWENGFLNESAGKLEMTFGQFVEVYEENLKERLRLTTWQTKVSIIESKMLPYFKMKRMIDIRPSDVIAWQNKLMSFRDENGERYSPAYLKSIHAQLSAIFNHAMRFYDLPSNPAQKAGMMGMEKSREMLFWTKEEYVRFSEAVMDKPISFYAFEMLYWCGLRLGEMLALTPEDFDFKDNMVRINKSYQRINGEDVITDPKTKKSIRKVKMPDFLADEMKDYFASIYRLEPKQRVFPIDKNYMHHEMTRGSKKAGVKRIRIHDLRHSHVSLLIDMGFSALAIADRVGHESINITYRYAHLFPSTQNAIADKLNMERS
;
A
#
# COMPACT_ATOMS: atom_id res chain seq x y z
N MET A 1 -29.77 -35.11 22.84
CA MET A 1 -29.15 -35.15 24.19
C MET A 1 -27.81 -35.81 24.05
N SER A 2 -26.75 -35.18 24.55
CA SER A 2 -25.36 -35.65 24.41
C SER A 2 -24.77 -36.10 25.75
N VAL A 3 -25.61 -36.23 26.79
CA VAL A 3 -25.20 -36.67 28.13
C VAL A 3 -25.64 -38.12 28.35
N TYR A 4 -24.67 -38.96 28.69
CA TYR A 4 -24.84 -40.40 28.85
C TYR A 4 -24.28 -40.89 30.18
N ARG A 5 -24.82 -42.00 30.71
CA ARG A 5 -24.34 -42.65 31.93
C ARG A 5 -23.29 -43.71 31.59
N ASP A 6 -22.18 -43.69 32.27
CA ASP A 6 -21.19 -44.75 32.23
C ASP A 6 -21.50 -45.75 33.35
N GLU A 7 -22.11 -46.87 32.98
CA GLU A 7 -22.56 -47.87 33.95
C GLU A 7 -21.40 -48.58 34.65
N LYS A 8 -20.21 -48.66 34.01
CA LYS A 8 -19.02 -49.27 34.61
C LYS A 8 -18.39 -48.43 35.70
N GLN A 9 -18.35 -47.13 35.49
CA GLN A 9 -17.73 -46.18 36.43
C GLN A 9 -18.73 -45.42 37.32
N LYS A 10 -20.03 -45.70 37.16
CA LYS A 10 -21.15 -45.02 37.87
C LYS A 10 -21.08 -43.49 37.76
N THR A 11 -20.53 -42.96 36.65
CA THR A 11 -20.35 -41.56 36.38
C THR A 11 -21.14 -41.17 35.12
N TRP A 12 -21.21 -39.87 34.84
CA TRP A 12 -21.80 -39.35 33.62
C TRP A 12 -20.71 -38.85 32.67
N TYR A 13 -21.00 -38.92 31.35
CA TYR A 13 -20.13 -38.33 30.31
C TYR A 13 -20.94 -37.62 29.27
N VAL A 14 -20.31 -36.60 28.65
CA VAL A 14 -20.86 -35.80 27.56
C VAL A 14 -20.17 -36.23 26.27
N SER A 15 -20.94 -36.39 25.21
CA SER A 15 -20.44 -36.61 23.86
C SER A 15 -21.15 -35.66 22.91
N VAL A 16 -20.60 -34.47 22.72
CA VAL A 16 -21.21 -33.41 21.94
C VAL A 16 -20.57 -33.34 20.55
N ARG A 17 -21.41 -33.17 19.53
CA ARG A 17 -20.99 -32.88 18.17
C ARG A 17 -21.09 -31.36 17.98
N PHE A 18 -20.07 -30.74 17.42
CA PHE A 18 -20.03 -29.33 17.11
C PHE A 18 -19.37 -29.09 15.75
N ILE A 19 -19.55 -27.93 15.19
CA ILE A 19 -18.83 -27.52 13.97
C ILE A 19 -17.55 -26.87 14.46
N ASP A 20 -16.39 -27.41 14.05
CA ASP A 20 -15.12 -26.83 14.41
C ASP A 20 -14.84 -25.54 13.57
N TRP A 21 -13.74 -24.91 13.85
CA TRP A 21 -13.32 -23.68 13.20
C TRP A 21 -13.07 -23.81 11.68
N ARG A 22 -12.92 -25.05 11.16
CA ARG A 22 -12.83 -25.35 9.72
C ARG A 22 -14.19 -25.50 9.05
N GLY A 23 -15.26 -25.42 9.83
CA GLY A 23 -16.60 -25.76 9.35
C GLY A 23 -16.87 -27.26 9.29
N GLU A 24 -15.96 -28.09 9.82
CA GLU A 24 -16.09 -29.55 9.84
C GLU A 24 -16.82 -30.06 11.09
N LYS A 25 -17.55 -31.16 10.93
CA LYS A 25 -18.25 -31.80 12.04
C LYS A 25 -17.26 -32.53 12.96
N SER A 26 -17.00 -31.98 14.12
CA SER A 26 -16.12 -32.55 15.15
C SER A 26 -16.92 -33.07 16.35
N ARG A 27 -16.29 -33.95 17.16
CA ARG A 27 -16.89 -34.56 18.34
C ARG A 27 -15.98 -34.39 19.55
N LYS A 28 -16.52 -33.84 20.65
CA LYS A 28 -15.84 -33.74 21.96
C LYS A 28 -16.49 -34.72 22.94
N VAL A 29 -15.65 -35.50 23.65
CA VAL A 29 -16.12 -36.36 24.72
C VAL A 29 -15.41 -36.00 26.02
N LYS A 30 -16.19 -35.75 27.08
CA LYS A 30 -15.67 -35.53 28.44
C LYS A 30 -16.37 -36.47 29.42
N ARG A 31 -15.60 -37.17 30.24
CA ARG A 31 -16.08 -38.20 31.17
C ARG A 31 -15.84 -37.78 32.62
N GLY A 32 -16.45 -38.51 33.58
CA GLY A 32 -16.13 -38.36 34.98
C GLY A 32 -16.99 -37.38 35.77
N PHE A 33 -18.17 -36.99 35.23
CA PHE A 33 -19.09 -36.13 35.99
C PHE A 33 -19.83 -36.96 37.06
N LYS A 34 -19.94 -36.42 38.26
CA LYS A 34 -20.62 -37.08 39.36
C LYS A 34 -22.16 -37.12 39.18
N THR A 35 -22.71 -36.10 38.59
CA THR A 35 -24.15 -35.93 38.39
C THR A 35 -24.49 -35.64 36.93
N LYS A 36 -25.73 -35.98 36.52
CA LYS A 36 -26.27 -35.63 35.21
C LYS A 36 -26.32 -34.13 35.01
N ARG A 37 -26.61 -33.38 36.08
CA ARG A 37 -26.69 -31.93 36.07
C ARG A 37 -25.34 -31.27 35.76
N GLU A 38 -24.27 -31.70 36.44
CA GLU A 38 -22.89 -31.24 36.12
C GLU A 38 -22.51 -31.47 34.66
N ALA A 39 -22.88 -32.68 34.14
CA ALA A 39 -22.63 -33.01 32.75
C ALA A 39 -23.38 -32.09 31.78
N GLN A 40 -24.66 -31.76 32.09
CA GLN A 40 -25.48 -30.83 31.30
C GLN A 40 -24.98 -29.38 31.38
N GLU A 41 -24.61 -28.93 32.58
CA GLU A 41 -24.06 -27.58 32.78
C GLU A 41 -22.73 -27.43 32.01
N TRP A 42 -21.89 -28.47 32.01
CA TRP A 42 -20.67 -28.47 31.22
C TRP A 42 -20.97 -28.49 29.71
N GLU A 43 -21.95 -29.28 29.24
CA GLU A 43 -22.37 -29.31 27.83
C GLU A 43 -22.85 -27.94 27.36
N ASN A 44 -23.76 -27.30 28.14
CA ASN A 44 -24.25 -25.97 27.82
C ASN A 44 -23.14 -24.92 27.84
N GLY A 45 -22.23 -24.99 28.81
CA GLY A 45 -21.04 -24.13 28.85
C GLY A 45 -20.14 -24.32 27.64
N PHE A 46 -19.85 -25.58 27.29
CA PHE A 46 -19.03 -25.92 26.12
C PHE A 46 -19.68 -25.47 24.80
N LEU A 47 -20.99 -25.71 24.62
CA LEU A 47 -21.72 -25.26 23.42
C LEU A 47 -21.79 -23.74 23.33
N ASN A 48 -22.03 -23.05 24.44
CA ASN A 48 -22.01 -21.59 24.51
C ASN A 48 -20.57 -21.03 24.31
N GLU A 49 -19.57 -21.76 24.77
CA GLU A 49 -18.17 -21.40 24.54
C GLU A 49 -17.70 -21.74 23.10
N SER A 50 -18.22 -22.79 22.50
CA SER A 50 -17.90 -23.20 21.13
C SER A 50 -18.67 -22.37 20.08
N ALA A 51 -19.85 -21.88 20.43
CA ALA A 51 -20.69 -21.04 19.58
C ALA A 51 -20.25 -19.58 19.57
N GLY A 52 -18.93 -19.25 19.53
CA GLY A 52 -18.49 -17.87 19.42
C GLY A 52 -17.08 -17.56 19.90
N LYS A 53 -16.27 -18.55 20.27
CA LYS A 53 -14.88 -18.28 20.69
C LYS A 53 -13.86 -18.85 19.71
N LEU A 54 -13.06 -17.97 19.14
CA LEU A 54 -11.87 -18.33 18.35
C LEU A 54 -10.81 -18.99 19.25
N GLU A 55 -10.94 -20.30 19.49
CA GLU A 55 -9.96 -21.10 20.26
C GLU A 55 -8.67 -21.39 19.49
N MET A 56 -8.68 -21.17 18.15
CA MET A 56 -7.51 -21.36 17.30
C MET A 56 -6.39 -20.37 17.65
N THR A 57 -5.15 -20.80 17.39
CA THR A 57 -4.00 -19.93 17.52
C THR A 57 -3.99 -18.84 16.46
N PHE A 58 -3.26 -17.75 16.72
CA PHE A 58 -3.06 -16.67 15.74
C PHE A 58 -2.47 -17.21 14.43
N GLY A 59 -1.52 -18.16 14.50
CA GLY A 59 -0.95 -18.79 13.30
C GLY A 59 -1.98 -19.51 12.45
N GLN A 60 -2.84 -20.33 13.08
CA GLN A 60 -3.93 -21.02 12.38
C GLN A 60 -4.96 -20.04 11.80
N PHE A 61 -5.26 -18.96 12.53
CA PHE A 61 -6.16 -17.93 12.01
C PHE A 61 -5.57 -17.17 10.83
N VAL A 62 -4.26 -16.93 10.81
CA VAL A 62 -3.59 -16.31 9.67
C VAL A 62 -3.76 -17.17 8.41
N GLU A 63 -3.65 -18.50 8.48
CA GLU A 63 -3.90 -19.38 7.33
C GLU A 63 -5.31 -19.20 6.77
N VAL A 64 -6.33 -19.17 7.63
CA VAL A 64 -7.73 -18.91 7.25
C VAL A 64 -7.90 -17.50 6.66
N TYR A 65 -7.27 -16.50 7.27
CA TYR A 65 -7.30 -15.12 6.80
C TYR A 65 -6.67 -14.98 5.41
N GLU A 66 -5.58 -15.68 5.17
CA GLU A 66 -4.89 -15.72 3.89
C GLU A 66 -5.73 -16.37 2.80
N GLU A 67 -6.32 -17.52 3.05
CA GLU A 67 -7.25 -18.18 2.12
C GLU A 67 -8.41 -17.27 1.73
N ASN A 68 -9.01 -16.57 2.69
CA ASN A 68 -10.14 -15.67 2.46
C ASN A 68 -9.79 -14.41 1.64
N LEU A 69 -8.52 -13.98 1.63
CA LEU A 69 -8.12 -12.70 1.04
C LEU A 69 -7.27 -12.83 -0.22
N LYS A 70 -6.61 -13.95 -0.44
CA LYS A 70 -5.66 -14.16 -1.55
C LYS A 70 -6.25 -13.75 -2.90
N GLU A 71 -7.43 -14.24 -3.21
CA GLU A 71 -8.11 -13.97 -4.50
C GLU A 71 -8.76 -12.55 -4.58
N ARG A 72 -8.85 -11.85 -3.45
CA ARG A 72 -9.50 -10.53 -3.35
C ARG A 72 -8.53 -9.36 -3.42
N LEU A 73 -7.23 -9.65 -3.30
CA LEU A 73 -6.19 -8.63 -3.24
C LEU A 73 -5.32 -8.65 -4.49
N ARG A 74 -4.83 -7.49 -4.89
CA ARG A 74 -3.79 -7.42 -5.92
C ARG A 74 -2.52 -8.10 -5.42
N LEU A 75 -1.82 -8.78 -6.30
CA LEU A 75 -0.63 -9.58 -6.00
C LEU A 75 0.39 -8.83 -5.12
N THR A 76 0.73 -7.58 -5.45
CA THR A 76 1.69 -6.78 -4.67
C THR A 76 1.21 -6.41 -3.28
N THR A 77 -0.10 -6.16 -3.13
CA THR A 77 -0.71 -5.89 -1.81
C THR A 77 -0.67 -7.15 -0.97
N TRP A 78 -0.98 -8.29 -1.59
CA TRP A 78 -0.92 -9.60 -0.98
C TRP A 78 0.49 -9.94 -0.48
N GLN A 79 1.49 -9.85 -1.34
CA GLN A 79 2.89 -10.14 -0.97
C GLN A 79 3.40 -9.25 0.17
N THR A 80 3.10 -7.95 0.12
CA THR A 80 3.47 -7.03 1.21
C THR A 80 2.81 -7.43 2.52
N LYS A 81 1.53 -7.83 2.46
CA LYS A 81 0.78 -8.27 3.62
C LYS A 81 1.38 -9.55 4.22
N VAL A 82 1.62 -10.57 3.41
CA VAL A 82 2.22 -11.85 3.83
C VAL A 82 3.60 -11.61 4.44
N SER A 83 4.47 -10.85 3.78
CA SER A 83 5.81 -10.54 4.29
C SER A 83 5.78 -9.86 5.67
N ILE A 84 4.84 -8.93 5.91
CA ILE A 84 4.68 -8.29 7.23
C ILE A 84 4.17 -9.30 8.26
N ILE A 85 3.20 -10.13 7.93
CA ILE A 85 2.64 -11.13 8.83
C ILE A 85 3.72 -12.12 9.25
N GLU A 86 4.42 -12.71 8.29
CA GLU A 86 5.47 -13.71 8.53
C GLU A 86 6.64 -13.15 9.34
N SER A 87 7.13 -11.96 8.97
CA SER A 87 8.35 -11.41 9.58
C SER A 87 8.11 -10.64 10.89
N LYS A 88 6.91 -10.09 11.13
CA LYS A 88 6.66 -9.18 12.25
C LYS A 88 5.61 -9.66 13.24
N MET A 89 4.68 -10.54 12.83
CA MET A 89 3.56 -10.98 13.66
C MET A 89 3.69 -12.42 14.09
N LEU A 90 3.90 -13.35 13.16
CA LEU A 90 4.02 -14.78 13.48
C LEU A 90 5.12 -15.08 14.50
N PRO A 91 6.32 -14.48 14.46
CA PRO A 91 7.34 -14.74 15.48
C PRO A 91 6.92 -14.40 16.91
N TYR A 92 5.89 -13.55 17.07
CA TYR A 92 5.42 -13.11 18.38
C TYR A 92 4.09 -13.76 18.79
N PHE A 93 3.12 -13.86 17.87
CA PHE A 93 1.75 -14.27 18.19
C PHE A 93 1.40 -15.70 17.77
N LYS A 94 2.20 -16.38 16.92
CA LYS A 94 1.84 -17.64 16.27
C LYS A 94 1.14 -18.66 17.19
N MET A 95 1.69 -18.86 18.39
CA MET A 95 1.22 -19.87 19.35
C MET A 95 0.15 -19.36 20.32
N LYS A 96 -0.17 -18.09 20.32
CA LYS A 96 -1.20 -17.52 21.20
C LYS A 96 -2.58 -17.76 20.61
N ARG A 97 -3.56 -18.17 21.42
CA ARG A 97 -4.94 -18.26 20.96
C ARG A 97 -5.49 -16.87 20.69
N MET A 98 -6.28 -16.73 19.61
CA MET A 98 -6.85 -15.44 19.20
C MET A 98 -7.58 -14.72 20.33
N ILE A 99 -8.37 -15.48 21.12
CA ILE A 99 -9.15 -14.94 22.24
C ILE A 99 -8.30 -14.47 23.42
N ASP A 100 -7.12 -15.05 23.61
CA ASP A 100 -6.24 -14.75 24.75
C ASP A 100 -5.30 -13.57 24.47
N ILE A 101 -5.23 -13.08 23.23
CA ILE A 101 -4.40 -11.92 22.89
C ILE A 101 -5.05 -10.66 23.45
N ARG A 102 -4.39 -10.05 24.44
CA ARG A 102 -4.85 -8.84 25.14
C ARG A 102 -4.17 -7.59 24.58
N PRO A 103 -4.76 -6.39 24.81
CA PRO A 103 -4.11 -5.12 24.46
C PRO A 103 -2.69 -4.98 25.04
N SER A 104 -2.44 -5.52 26.26
CA SER A 104 -1.11 -5.55 26.87
C SER A 104 -0.09 -6.35 26.07
N ASP A 105 -0.49 -7.46 25.44
CA ASP A 105 0.39 -8.24 24.55
C ASP A 105 0.75 -7.45 23.31
N VAL A 106 -0.22 -6.71 22.77
CA VAL A 106 -0.01 -5.85 21.59
C VAL A 106 0.94 -4.70 21.94
N ILE A 107 0.79 -4.06 23.11
CA ILE A 107 1.69 -3.00 23.57
C ILE A 107 3.12 -3.54 23.75
N ALA A 108 3.28 -4.72 24.35
CA ALA A 108 4.60 -5.34 24.50
C ALA A 108 5.25 -5.64 23.14
N TRP A 109 4.48 -6.14 22.17
CA TRP A 109 4.93 -6.34 20.80
C TRP A 109 5.29 -5.02 20.09
N GLN A 110 4.48 -3.97 20.23
CA GLN A 110 4.77 -2.64 19.71
C GLN A 110 6.10 -2.09 20.27
N ASN A 111 6.30 -2.20 21.58
CA ASN A 111 7.52 -1.75 22.23
C ASN A 111 8.76 -2.47 21.68
N LYS A 112 8.65 -3.79 21.43
CA LYS A 112 9.71 -4.58 20.80
C LYS A 112 10.04 -4.09 19.39
N LEU A 113 9.03 -3.76 18.59
CA LEU A 113 9.24 -3.22 17.23
C LEU A 113 9.81 -1.79 17.25
N MET A 114 9.36 -0.95 18.17
CA MET A 114 9.86 0.43 18.31
C MET A 114 11.30 0.49 18.85
N SER A 115 11.70 -0.48 19.67
CA SER A 115 13.07 -0.59 20.18
C SER A 115 14.04 -1.27 19.22
N PHE A 116 13.55 -1.87 18.12
CA PHE A 116 14.39 -2.56 17.14
C PHE A 116 15.42 -1.61 16.52
N ARG A 117 16.62 -2.16 16.30
CA ARG A 117 17.70 -1.55 15.53
C ARG A 117 18.24 -2.58 14.56
N ASP A 118 18.50 -2.18 13.33
CA ASP A 118 19.19 -3.00 12.35
C ASP A 118 20.72 -3.01 12.58
N GLU A 119 21.46 -3.67 11.71
CA GLU A 119 22.93 -3.77 11.76
C GLU A 119 23.64 -2.40 11.68
N ASN A 120 22.98 -1.39 11.12
CA ASN A 120 23.46 -0.01 11.04
C ASN A 120 22.96 0.88 12.21
N GLY A 121 22.23 0.31 13.16
CA GLY A 121 21.64 1.04 14.29
C GLY A 121 20.34 1.78 13.92
N GLU A 122 19.81 1.61 12.71
CA GLU A 122 18.61 2.29 12.22
C GLU A 122 17.33 1.68 12.78
N ARG A 123 16.34 2.55 13.04
CA ARG A 123 15.01 2.15 13.53
C ARG A 123 14.05 1.92 12.36
N TYR A 124 13.00 1.15 12.59
CA TYR A 124 11.86 1.18 11.66
C TYR A 124 11.27 2.59 11.56
N SER A 125 10.97 3.03 10.33
CA SER A 125 10.33 4.32 10.13
C SER A 125 8.93 4.34 10.77
N PRO A 126 8.46 5.49 11.28
CA PRO A 126 7.11 5.63 11.83
C PRO A 126 6.02 5.18 10.86
N ALA A 127 6.16 5.48 9.57
CA ALA A 127 5.23 5.04 8.53
C ALA A 127 5.19 3.52 8.38
N TYR A 128 6.34 2.83 8.49
CA TYR A 128 6.40 1.37 8.45
C TYR A 128 5.77 0.76 9.69
N LEU A 129 6.07 1.28 10.89
CA LEU A 129 5.43 0.85 12.14
C LEU A 129 3.91 0.99 12.09
N LYS A 130 3.41 2.12 11.55
CA LYS A 130 1.98 2.34 11.31
C LYS A 130 1.39 1.30 10.38
N SER A 131 2.10 0.95 9.30
CA SER A 131 1.67 -0.07 8.34
C SER A 131 1.60 -1.46 8.98
N ILE A 132 2.60 -1.83 9.79
CA ILE A 132 2.62 -3.10 10.54
C ILE A 132 1.43 -3.16 11.50
N HIS A 133 1.19 -2.11 12.29
CA HIS A 133 0.08 -2.07 13.22
C HIS A 133 -1.29 -2.17 12.51
N ALA A 134 -1.45 -1.45 11.39
CA ALA A 134 -2.68 -1.50 10.59
C ALA A 134 -2.97 -2.91 10.05
N GLN A 135 -1.93 -3.69 9.68
CA GLN A 135 -2.09 -5.09 9.25
C GLN A 135 -2.56 -5.97 10.41
N LEU A 136 -1.98 -5.84 11.61
CA LEU A 136 -2.44 -6.60 12.79
C LEU A 136 -3.90 -6.27 13.12
N SER A 137 -4.24 -4.99 13.12
CA SER A 137 -5.61 -4.53 13.35
C SER A 137 -6.59 -5.06 12.30
N ALA A 138 -6.17 -5.17 11.03
CA ALA A 138 -6.99 -5.72 9.95
C ALA A 138 -7.30 -7.23 10.16
N ILE A 139 -6.33 -8.01 10.66
CA ILE A 139 -6.53 -9.43 11.01
C ILE A 139 -7.58 -9.56 12.12
N PHE A 140 -7.45 -8.79 13.20
CA PHE A 140 -8.42 -8.80 14.29
C PHE A 140 -9.80 -8.27 13.88
N ASN A 141 -9.87 -7.26 13.01
CA ASN A 141 -11.15 -6.80 12.47
C ASN A 141 -11.83 -7.87 11.61
N HIS A 142 -11.06 -8.64 10.85
CA HIS A 142 -11.58 -9.79 10.10
C HIS A 142 -12.13 -10.87 11.03
N ALA A 143 -11.39 -11.17 12.11
CA ALA A 143 -11.83 -12.09 13.15
C ALA A 143 -13.12 -11.63 13.85
N MET A 144 -13.22 -10.34 14.18
CA MET A 144 -14.45 -9.76 14.75
C MET A 144 -15.64 -9.85 13.80
N ARG A 145 -15.42 -9.57 12.53
CA ARG A 145 -16.51 -9.45 11.55
C ARG A 145 -17.07 -10.79 11.11
N PHE A 146 -16.23 -11.82 11.04
CA PHE A 146 -16.60 -13.10 10.42
C PHE A 146 -16.46 -14.32 11.33
N TYR A 147 -15.84 -14.16 12.50
CA TYR A 147 -15.50 -15.26 13.42
C TYR A 147 -15.79 -14.92 14.89
N ASP A 148 -16.68 -13.97 15.13
CA ASP A 148 -17.22 -13.61 16.45
C ASP A 148 -16.18 -13.30 17.53
N LEU A 149 -15.00 -12.79 17.15
CA LEU A 149 -14.05 -12.27 18.13
C LEU A 149 -14.66 -11.05 18.86
N PRO A 150 -14.71 -11.02 20.19
CA PRO A 150 -15.46 -9.97 20.92
C PRO A 150 -14.91 -8.56 20.74
N SER A 151 -13.61 -8.40 20.52
CA SER A 151 -12.98 -7.08 20.38
C SER A 151 -11.63 -7.17 19.68
N ASN A 152 -11.20 -6.04 19.09
CA ASN A 152 -9.89 -5.92 18.48
C ASN A 152 -8.85 -5.44 19.51
N PRO A 153 -7.93 -6.28 19.98
CA PRO A 153 -6.92 -5.88 20.96
C PRO A 153 -5.91 -4.88 20.38
N ALA A 154 -5.64 -4.91 19.06
CA ALA A 154 -4.74 -3.94 18.44
C ALA A 154 -5.36 -2.54 18.39
N GLN A 155 -6.67 -2.43 18.16
CA GLN A 155 -7.37 -1.15 18.20
C GLN A 155 -7.38 -0.57 19.60
N LYS A 156 -7.61 -1.42 20.63
CA LYS A 156 -7.58 -1.00 22.04
C LYS A 156 -6.18 -0.58 22.52
N ALA A 157 -5.12 -1.21 22.02
CA ALA A 157 -3.75 -0.86 22.33
C ALA A 157 -3.32 0.51 21.78
N GLY A 158 -4.03 1.01 20.77
CA GLY A 158 -3.69 2.25 20.09
C GLY A 158 -2.61 2.09 19.02
N MET A 159 -2.44 3.12 18.20
CA MET A 159 -1.54 3.14 17.04
C MET A 159 -0.09 3.34 17.51
N MET A 160 0.87 2.70 16.83
CA MET A 160 2.30 3.02 16.94
C MET A 160 2.80 3.76 15.68
N GLY A 161 3.97 4.42 15.78
CA GLY A 161 4.58 5.10 14.64
C GLY A 161 3.89 6.43 14.27
N MET A 162 3.40 7.15 15.29
CA MET A 162 2.83 8.48 15.08
C MET A 162 3.96 9.51 14.96
N GLU A 163 4.06 10.11 13.79
CA GLU A 163 4.96 11.23 13.51
C GLU A 163 4.22 12.25 12.65
N LYS A 164 4.62 13.52 12.74
CA LYS A 164 4.15 14.55 11.82
C LYS A 164 4.52 14.14 10.39
N SER A 165 3.64 14.36 9.42
CA SER A 165 3.95 14.07 8.02
C SER A 165 5.20 14.85 7.62
N ARG A 166 6.19 14.16 7.00
CA ARG A 166 7.35 14.85 6.45
C ARG A 166 6.91 15.79 5.37
N GLU A 167 7.56 16.96 5.30
CA GLU A 167 7.38 17.91 4.22
C GLU A 167 7.60 17.25 2.86
N MET A 168 6.74 17.57 1.89
CA MET A 168 6.90 17.07 0.54
C MET A 168 8.09 17.77 -0.12
N LEU A 169 9.10 17.01 -0.48
CA LEU A 169 10.23 17.52 -1.25
C LEU A 169 9.82 17.62 -2.73
N PHE A 170 10.27 18.69 -3.38
CA PHE A 170 10.18 18.86 -4.83
C PHE A 170 11.35 19.71 -5.33
N TRP A 171 11.62 19.65 -6.62
CA TRP A 171 12.57 20.51 -7.32
C TRP A 171 11.84 21.68 -7.97
N THR A 172 12.49 22.83 -7.96
CA THR A 172 12.13 23.94 -8.85
C THR A 172 12.48 23.56 -10.29
N LYS A 173 12.02 24.38 -11.25
CA LYS A 173 12.35 24.19 -12.67
C LYS A 173 13.88 24.24 -12.89
N GLU A 174 14.56 25.17 -12.25
CA GLU A 174 16.02 25.34 -12.35
C GLU A 174 16.79 24.18 -11.76
N GLU A 175 16.33 23.62 -10.63
CA GLU A 175 16.91 22.41 -10.04
C GLU A 175 16.76 21.22 -10.97
N TYR A 176 15.58 21.09 -11.61
CA TYR A 176 15.33 20.00 -12.56
C TYR A 176 16.19 20.15 -13.82
N VAL A 177 16.29 21.34 -14.43
CA VAL A 177 17.13 21.58 -15.62
C VAL A 177 18.58 21.18 -15.34
N ARG A 178 19.16 21.63 -14.23
CA ARG A 178 20.52 21.19 -13.84
C ARG A 178 20.66 19.68 -13.68
N PHE A 179 19.62 19.03 -13.16
CA PHE A 179 19.61 17.58 -13.03
C PHE A 179 19.53 16.90 -14.40
N SER A 180 18.64 17.34 -15.29
CA SER A 180 18.47 16.76 -16.63
C SER A 180 19.75 16.85 -17.46
N GLU A 181 20.42 18.02 -17.45
CA GLU A 181 21.73 18.20 -18.07
C GLU A 181 22.78 17.21 -17.51
N ALA A 182 22.78 16.99 -16.21
CA ALA A 182 23.72 16.08 -15.57
C ALA A 182 23.53 14.59 -15.95
N VAL A 183 22.33 14.19 -16.41
CA VAL A 183 22.03 12.80 -16.80
C VAL A 183 21.97 12.59 -18.32
N MET A 184 22.22 13.62 -19.14
CA MET A 184 22.23 13.53 -20.61
C MET A 184 23.27 12.55 -21.15
N ASP A 185 24.32 12.24 -20.40
CA ASP A 185 25.34 11.27 -20.74
C ASP A 185 24.78 9.82 -20.87
N LYS A 186 23.57 9.58 -20.41
CA LYS A 186 22.84 8.31 -20.57
C LYS A 186 21.44 8.58 -21.16
N PRO A 187 21.27 8.46 -22.48
CA PRO A 187 20.00 8.80 -23.15
C PRO A 187 18.77 8.16 -22.50
N ILE A 188 18.82 6.87 -22.18
CA ILE A 188 17.69 6.19 -21.52
C ILE A 188 17.31 6.81 -20.18
N SER A 189 18.27 7.29 -19.40
CA SER A 189 18.01 7.99 -18.13
C SER A 189 17.41 9.35 -18.38
N PHE A 190 18.01 10.13 -19.30
CA PHE A 190 17.54 11.45 -19.66
C PHE A 190 16.07 11.43 -20.09
N TYR A 191 15.72 10.68 -21.13
CA TYR A 191 14.36 10.62 -21.63
C TYR A 191 13.35 10.04 -20.62
N ALA A 192 13.77 9.09 -19.79
CA ALA A 192 12.91 8.56 -18.71
C ALA A 192 12.58 9.65 -17.67
N PHE A 193 13.55 10.48 -17.28
CA PHE A 193 13.32 11.59 -16.36
C PHE A 193 12.51 12.73 -16.99
N GLU A 194 12.75 13.06 -18.27
CA GLU A 194 11.95 14.02 -19.02
C GLU A 194 10.46 13.64 -19.02
N MET A 195 10.14 12.38 -19.31
CA MET A 195 8.76 11.88 -19.25
C MET A 195 8.17 11.96 -17.83
N LEU A 196 8.94 11.65 -16.79
CA LEU A 196 8.47 11.74 -15.40
C LEU A 196 8.20 13.16 -14.97
N TYR A 197 9.07 14.11 -15.32
CA TYR A 197 8.95 15.50 -14.89
C TYR A 197 7.90 16.26 -15.72
N TRP A 198 8.00 16.28 -17.04
CA TRP A 198 7.13 17.11 -17.89
C TRP A 198 5.73 16.55 -18.09
N CYS A 199 5.54 15.24 -17.92
CA CYS A 199 4.21 14.63 -17.98
C CYS A 199 3.65 14.26 -16.60
N GLY A 200 4.42 14.37 -15.54
CA GLY A 200 3.99 14.08 -14.17
C GLY A 200 3.61 12.60 -13.96
N LEU A 201 4.24 11.67 -14.68
CA LEU A 201 3.91 10.25 -14.64
C LEU A 201 4.36 9.59 -13.33
N ARG A 202 3.66 8.53 -12.93
CA ARG A 202 4.18 7.63 -11.91
C ARG A 202 5.30 6.76 -12.52
N LEU A 203 6.31 6.41 -11.71
CA LEU A 203 7.44 5.60 -12.18
C LEU A 203 7.00 4.32 -12.88
N GLY A 204 6.05 3.57 -12.30
CA GLY A 204 5.54 2.35 -12.92
C GLY A 204 4.75 2.59 -14.22
N GLU A 205 4.08 3.73 -14.37
CA GLU A 205 3.41 4.14 -15.60
C GLU A 205 4.44 4.40 -16.71
N MET A 206 5.48 5.19 -16.43
CA MET A 206 6.56 5.49 -17.36
C MET A 206 7.30 4.23 -17.80
N LEU A 207 7.67 3.34 -16.86
CA LEU A 207 8.36 2.08 -17.17
C LEU A 207 7.52 1.10 -17.98
N ALA A 208 6.20 1.26 -18.04
CA ALA A 208 5.28 0.42 -18.81
C ALA A 208 5.06 0.92 -20.24
N LEU A 209 5.49 2.14 -20.60
CA LEU A 209 5.23 2.73 -21.91
C LEU A 209 5.82 1.91 -23.04
N THR A 210 5.03 1.79 -24.10
CA THR A 210 5.38 1.17 -25.38
C THR A 210 5.16 2.16 -26.52
N PRO A 211 5.72 1.99 -27.71
CA PRO A 211 5.49 2.88 -28.85
C PRO A 211 4.00 3.09 -29.18
N GLU A 212 3.16 2.07 -29.02
CA GLU A 212 1.71 2.17 -29.24
C GLU A 212 1.00 3.16 -28.31
N ASP A 213 1.64 3.58 -27.22
CA ASP A 213 1.07 4.56 -26.29
C ASP A 213 1.30 6.01 -26.74
N PHE A 214 2.18 6.25 -27.71
CA PHE A 214 2.52 7.58 -28.22
C PHE A 214 1.76 7.90 -29.48
N ASP A 215 1.06 9.01 -29.47
CA ASP A 215 0.46 9.64 -30.65
C ASP A 215 1.22 10.93 -30.94
N PHE A 216 2.19 10.84 -31.84
CA PHE A 216 3.02 11.97 -32.23
C PHE A 216 2.35 12.96 -33.19
N LYS A 217 1.16 12.61 -33.73
CA LYS A 217 0.38 13.55 -34.53
C LYS A 217 -0.27 14.60 -33.62
N ASP A 218 -0.80 14.16 -32.50
CA ASP A 218 -1.45 15.03 -31.53
C ASP A 218 -0.56 15.29 -30.30
N ASN A 219 0.69 14.84 -30.28
CA ASN A 219 1.64 14.93 -29.15
C ASN A 219 1.04 14.40 -27.85
N MET A 220 0.34 13.25 -27.91
CA MET A 220 -0.31 12.65 -26.75
C MET A 220 0.38 11.35 -26.32
N VAL A 221 0.45 11.11 -25.02
CA VAL A 221 0.83 9.81 -24.48
C VAL A 221 -0.33 9.22 -23.68
N ARG A 222 -0.63 7.95 -23.95
CA ARG A 222 -1.70 7.21 -23.26
C ARG A 222 -1.16 6.43 -22.09
N ILE A 223 -1.73 6.65 -20.92
CA ILE A 223 -1.38 5.99 -19.66
C ILE A 223 -2.50 5.02 -19.33
N ASN A 224 -2.27 3.73 -19.52
CA ASN A 224 -3.26 2.67 -19.32
C ASN A 224 -2.71 1.42 -18.63
N LYS A 225 -1.44 1.40 -18.25
CA LYS A 225 -0.74 0.25 -17.65
C LYS A 225 0.36 0.70 -16.69
N SER A 226 0.84 -0.21 -15.87
CA SER A 226 1.91 0.05 -14.92
C SER A 226 2.83 -1.16 -14.81
N TYR A 227 4.13 -0.94 -14.86
CA TYR A 227 5.16 -1.96 -14.71
C TYR A 227 5.57 -2.13 -13.25
N GLN A 228 5.79 -3.38 -12.88
CA GLN A 228 6.38 -3.78 -11.61
C GLN A 228 7.28 -5.00 -11.84
N ARG A 229 8.33 -5.14 -11.04
CA ARG A 229 9.13 -6.37 -10.99
C ARG A 229 8.78 -7.10 -9.70
N ILE A 230 8.28 -8.34 -9.82
CA ILE A 230 7.77 -9.13 -8.71
C ILE A 230 8.48 -10.47 -8.74
N ASN A 231 9.17 -10.83 -7.66
CA ASN A 231 9.95 -12.09 -7.56
C ASN A 231 10.94 -12.29 -8.73
N GLY A 232 11.51 -11.20 -9.23
CA GLY A 232 12.45 -11.25 -10.37
C GLY A 232 11.78 -11.21 -11.74
N GLU A 233 10.45 -11.30 -11.83
CA GLU A 233 9.69 -11.28 -13.07
C GLU A 233 9.11 -9.91 -13.38
N ASP A 234 9.08 -9.55 -14.65
CA ASP A 234 8.48 -8.32 -15.14
C ASP A 234 6.97 -8.49 -15.29
N VAL A 235 6.20 -7.70 -14.57
CA VAL A 235 4.73 -7.77 -14.55
C VAL A 235 4.14 -6.44 -14.98
N ILE A 236 3.32 -6.48 -16.03
CA ILE A 236 2.50 -5.34 -16.45
C ILE A 236 1.09 -5.53 -15.86
N THR A 237 0.62 -4.53 -15.17
CA THR A 237 -0.69 -4.53 -14.51
C THR A 237 -1.55 -3.37 -14.99
N ASP A 238 -2.86 -3.55 -14.88
CA ASP A 238 -3.80 -2.45 -15.08
C ASP A 238 -3.62 -1.37 -13.99
N PRO A 239 -3.97 -0.12 -14.29
CA PRO A 239 -3.96 0.96 -13.32
C PRO A 239 -4.83 0.64 -12.09
N LYS A 240 -4.51 1.25 -10.94
CA LYS A 240 -5.27 1.01 -9.69
C LYS A 240 -6.73 1.47 -9.78
N THR A 241 -6.99 2.54 -10.51
CA THR A 241 -8.32 3.16 -10.63
C THR A 241 -8.60 3.56 -12.06
N LYS A 242 -9.89 3.68 -12.43
CA LYS A 242 -10.31 4.13 -13.76
C LYS A 242 -9.77 5.53 -14.09
N LYS A 243 -9.66 6.43 -13.11
CA LYS A 243 -9.08 7.78 -13.29
C LYS A 243 -7.58 7.78 -13.57
N SER A 244 -6.89 6.69 -13.28
CA SER A 244 -5.47 6.55 -13.66
C SER A 244 -5.29 6.33 -15.16
N ILE A 245 -6.33 5.86 -15.87
CA ILE A 245 -6.34 5.75 -17.34
C ILE A 245 -6.62 7.15 -17.88
N ARG A 246 -5.64 7.70 -18.60
CA ARG A 246 -5.70 9.05 -19.12
C ARG A 246 -4.79 9.23 -20.32
N LYS A 247 -5.03 10.29 -21.08
CA LYS A 247 -4.10 10.79 -22.09
C LYS A 247 -3.45 12.07 -21.55
N VAL A 248 -2.15 12.20 -21.74
CA VAL A 248 -1.39 13.39 -21.32
C VAL A 248 -0.80 14.05 -22.55
N LYS A 249 -1.10 15.33 -22.77
CA LYS A 249 -0.49 16.14 -23.83
C LYS A 249 0.96 16.40 -23.46
N MET A 250 1.89 15.95 -24.29
CA MET A 250 3.30 16.30 -24.20
C MET A 250 3.53 17.72 -24.70
N PRO A 251 4.41 18.52 -24.07
CA PRO A 251 4.94 19.72 -24.71
C PRO A 251 5.60 19.35 -26.05
N ASP A 252 5.59 20.26 -27.03
CA ASP A 252 6.08 19.98 -28.38
C ASP A 252 7.58 19.58 -28.37
N PHE A 253 8.39 20.27 -27.58
CA PHE A 253 9.81 19.93 -27.42
C PHE A 253 10.02 18.49 -26.91
N LEU A 254 9.20 18.05 -25.94
CA LEU A 254 9.29 16.68 -25.41
C LEU A 254 8.84 15.63 -26.44
N ALA A 255 7.81 15.96 -27.23
CA ALA A 255 7.37 15.07 -28.31
C ALA A 255 8.47 14.89 -29.37
N ASP A 256 9.17 15.97 -29.74
CA ASP A 256 10.28 15.92 -30.67
C ASP A 256 11.48 15.16 -30.10
N GLU A 257 11.86 15.42 -28.86
CA GLU A 257 12.89 14.64 -28.15
C GLU A 257 12.56 13.13 -28.10
N MET A 258 11.28 12.79 -27.85
CA MET A 258 10.86 11.38 -27.84
C MET A 258 10.88 10.73 -29.24
N LYS A 259 10.60 11.47 -30.31
CA LYS A 259 10.79 10.99 -31.70
C LYS A 259 12.24 10.67 -31.97
N ASP A 260 13.16 11.57 -31.60
CA ASP A 260 14.60 11.38 -31.75
C ASP A 260 15.08 10.17 -30.94
N TYR A 261 14.59 10.02 -29.72
CA TYR A 261 14.90 8.86 -28.90
C TYR A 261 14.42 7.55 -29.56
N PHE A 262 13.20 7.51 -30.08
CA PHE A 262 12.70 6.33 -30.79
C PHE A 262 13.51 6.00 -32.03
N ALA A 263 13.91 7.00 -32.79
CA ALA A 263 14.78 6.83 -33.94
C ALA A 263 16.18 6.28 -33.59
N SER A 264 16.64 6.54 -32.37
CA SER A 264 17.93 6.04 -31.87
C SER A 264 17.91 4.58 -31.41
N ILE A 265 16.72 4.00 -31.17
CA ILE A 265 16.56 2.63 -30.69
C ILE A 265 16.46 1.68 -31.87
N TYR A 266 17.40 0.73 -31.94
CA TYR A 266 17.44 -0.26 -33.02
C TYR A 266 16.24 -1.21 -32.91
N ARG A 267 15.42 -1.33 -33.96
CA ARG A 267 14.25 -2.25 -34.08
C ARG A 267 13.29 -2.20 -32.89
N LEU A 268 12.92 -0.99 -32.46
CA LEU A 268 11.91 -0.82 -31.41
C LEU A 268 10.56 -1.35 -31.88
N GLU A 269 10.09 -2.45 -31.28
CA GLU A 269 8.80 -3.07 -31.64
C GLU A 269 7.63 -2.33 -30.97
N PRO A 270 6.42 -2.32 -31.59
CA PRO A 270 5.26 -1.58 -31.10
C PRO A 270 4.85 -1.90 -29.65
N LYS A 271 5.03 -3.15 -29.22
CA LYS A 271 4.67 -3.62 -27.86
C LYS A 271 5.86 -3.74 -26.91
N GLN A 272 7.05 -3.45 -27.36
CA GLN A 272 8.25 -3.45 -26.52
C GLN A 272 8.25 -2.23 -25.59
N ARG A 273 8.71 -2.41 -24.34
CA ARG A 273 8.87 -1.27 -23.42
C ARG A 273 9.91 -0.29 -23.97
N VAL A 274 9.53 0.97 -24.05
CA VAL A 274 10.42 2.08 -24.49
C VAL A 274 11.60 2.22 -23.51
N PHE A 275 11.35 1.97 -22.23
CA PHE A 275 12.35 2.02 -21.16
C PHE A 275 12.55 0.63 -20.55
N PRO A 276 13.40 -0.26 -21.12
CA PRO A 276 13.65 -1.62 -20.63
C PRO A 276 14.58 -1.64 -19.39
N ILE A 277 14.30 -0.76 -18.44
CA ILE A 277 14.98 -0.58 -17.15
C ILE A 277 14.01 -0.87 -16.02
N ASP A 278 14.53 -0.94 -14.79
CA ASP A 278 13.74 -1.18 -13.58
C ASP A 278 13.77 0.01 -12.60
N LYS A 279 13.07 -0.14 -11.49
CA LYS A 279 13.02 0.90 -10.43
C LYS A 279 14.39 1.15 -9.80
N ASN A 280 15.19 0.10 -9.62
CA ASN A 280 16.49 0.21 -8.96
C ASN A 280 17.44 1.02 -9.83
N TYR A 281 17.46 0.76 -11.14
CA TYR A 281 18.20 1.57 -12.08
C TYR A 281 17.85 3.06 -11.94
N MET A 282 16.57 3.40 -11.94
CA MET A 282 16.13 4.80 -11.82
C MET A 282 16.53 5.42 -10.47
N HIS A 283 16.50 4.65 -9.37
CA HIS A 283 16.97 5.13 -8.07
C HIS A 283 18.49 5.39 -8.06
N HIS A 284 19.28 4.55 -8.71
CA HIS A 284 20.73 4.77 -8.86
C HIS A 284 21.02 6.01 -9.70
N GLU A 285 20.33 6.17 -10.83
CA GLU A 285 20.50 7.35 -11.70
C GLU A 285 20.02 8.65 -11.03
N MET A 286 18.92 8.61 -10.25
CA MET A 286 18.51 9.75 -9.42
C MET A 286 19.61 10.16 -8.44
N THR A 287 20.24 9.21 -7.77
CA THR A 287 21.34 9.50 -6.81
C THR A 287 22.57 10.04 -7.54
N ARG A 288 22.97 9.41 -8.68
CA ARG A 288 24.10 9.83 -9.49
C ARG A 288 23.91 11.25 -10.05
N GLY A 289 22.75 11.48 -10.68
CA GLY A 289 22.41 12.75 -11.31
C GLY A 289 22.29 13.88 -10.30
N SER A 290 21.62 13.66 -9.16
CA SER A 290 21.50 14.67 -8.10
C SER A 290 22.86 15.09 -7.56
N LYS A 291 23.80 14.12 -7.36
CA LYS A 291 25.16 14.44 -6.90
C LYS A 291 25.94 15.21 -7.95
N LYS A 292 25.84 14.83 -9.24
CA LYS A 292 26.55 15.49 -10.36
C LYS A 292 26.02 16.91 -10.61
N ALA A 293 24.71 17.11 -10.46
CA ALA A 293 24.04 18.41 -10.63
C ALA A 293 24.18 19.35 -9.42
N GLY A 294 24.64 18.85 -8.27
CA GLY A 294 24.68 19.64 -7.05
C GLY A 294 23.29 20.05 -6.53
N VAL A 295 22.25 19.22 -6.78
CA VAL A 295 20.89 19.44 -6.29
C VAL A 295 20.54 18.47 -5.16
N LYS A 296 19.59 18.87 -4.29
CA LYS A 296 19.08 17.99 -3.23
C LYS A 296 18.52 16.70 -3.83
N ARG A 297 18.85 15.55 -3.23
CA ARG A 297 18.25 14.28 -3.67
C ARG A 297 16.79 14.20 -3.21
N ILE A 298 15.89 13.98 -4.15
CA ILE A 298 14.47 13.71 -3.89
C ILE A 298 14.12 12.28 -4.30
N ARG A 299 12.96 11.78 -3.90
CA ARG A 299 12.46 10.47 -4.37
C ARG A 299 11.99 10.63 -5.81
N ILE A 300 12.01 9.55 -6.59
CA ILE A 300 11.51 9.60 -7.98
C ILE A 300 10.04 10.05 -8.05
N HIS A 301 9.22 9.65 -7.07
CA HIS A 301 7.83 10.09 -7.00
C HIS A 301 7.69 11.60 -6.75
N ASP A 302 8.71 12.21 -6.17
CA ASP A 302 8.71 13.65 -5.90
C ASP A 302 8.92 14.50 -7.18
N LEU A 303 9.35 13.89 -8.30
CA LEU A 303 9.30 14.53 -9.63
C LEU A 303 7.88 14.87 -10.05
N ARG A 304 6.93 13.99 -9.73
CA ARG A 304 5.51 14.30 -9.93
C ARG A 304 5.02 15.42 -8.99
N HIS A 305 5.55 15.49 -7.78
CA HIS A 305 5.30 16.63 -6.90
C HIS A 305 5.88 17.92 -7.49
N SER A 306 7.08 17.85 -8.08
CA SER A 306 7.72 18.96 -8.79
C SER A 306 6.88 19.42 -9.99
N HIS A 307 6.35 18.50 -10.79
CA HIS A 307 5.43 18.80 -11.88
C HIS A 307 4.16 19.52 -11.41
N VAL A 308 3.55 19.03 -10.34
CA VAL A 308 2.35 19.67 -9.75
C VAL A 308 2.68 21.06 -9.24
N SER A 309 3.81 21.23 -8.54
CA SER A 309 4.28 22.53 -8.05
C SER A 309 4.50 23.53 -9.21
N LEU A 310 5.14 23.09 -10.30
CA LEU A 310 5.34 23.89 -11.49
C LEU A 310 4.01 24.35 -12.10
N LEU A 311 3.03 23.47 -12.24
CA LEU A 311 1.72 23.82 -12.78
C LEU A 311 0.95 24.79 -11.88
N ILE A 312 1.11 24.68 -10.57
CA ILE A 312 0.54 25.64 -9.61
C ILE A 312 1.17 27.02 -9.80
N ASP A 313 2.51 27.09 -9.91
CA ASP A 313 3.25 28.31 -10.14
C ASP A 313 2.86 28.99 -11.48
N MET A 314 2.55 28.19 -12.50
CA MET A 314 2.01 28.65 -13.79
C MET A 314 0.52 29.06 -13.71
N GLY A 315 -0.14 28.98 -12.57
CA GLY A 315 -1.52 29.44 -12.35
C GLY A 315 -2.61 28.48 -12.76
N PHE A 316 -2.31 27.21 -13.04
CA PHE A 316 -3.34 26.22 -13.39
C PHE A 316 -4.20 25.84 -12.18
N SER A 317 -5.48 25.60 -12.42
CA SER A 317 -6.42 25.20 -11.37
C SER A 317 -6.13 23.80 -10.81
N ALA A 318 -6.47 23.58 -9.55
CA ALA A 318 -6.32 22.27 -8.89
C ALA A 318 -7.06 21.15 -9.64
N LEU A 319 -8.19 21.46 -10.29
CA LEU A 319 -8.96 20.51 -11.08
C LEU A 319 -8.20 20.10 -12.35
N ALA A 320 -7.69 21.05 -13.12
CA ALA A 320 -6.91 20.79 -14.33
C ALA A 320 -5.64 19.98 -14.02
N ILE A 321 -4.97 20.31 -12.91
CA ILE A 321 -3.82 19.55 -12.44
C ILE A 321 -4.21 18.13 -12.05
N ALA A 322 -5.30 17.94 -11.28
CA ALA A 322 -5.78 16.62 -10.88
C ALA A 322 -6.08 15.71 -12.08
N ASP A 323 -6.73 16.24 -13.10
CA ASP A 323 -7.06 15.51 -14.33
C ASP A 323 -5.78 15.13 -15.09
N ARG A 324 -4.84 16.06 -15.27
CA ARG A 324 -3.58 15.81 -15.98
C ARG A 324 -2.77 14.71 -15.33
N VAL A 325 -2.62 14.76 -14.01
CA VAL A 325 -1.82 13.76 -13.29
C VAL A 325 -2.61 12.51 -12.91
N GLY A 326 -3.94 12.47 -13.08
CA GLY A 326 -4.80 11.34 -12.73
C GLY A 326 -4.87 11.14 -11.22
N HIS A 327 -5.24 12.18 -10.46
CA HIS A 327 -5.56 12.04 -9.05
C HIS A 327 -6.98 11.50 -8.88
N GLU A 328 -7.14 10.47 -8.04
CA GLU A 328 -8.44 9.86 -7.77
C GLU A 328 -9.41 10.84 -7.09
N SER A 329 -8.87 11.70 -6.24
CA SER A 329 -9.59 12.75 -5.55
C SER A 329 -8.82 14.07 -5.66
N ILE A 330 -9.54 15.18 -5.87
CA ILE A 330 -8.98 16.53 -5.86
C ILE A 330 -8.30 16.85 -4.52
N ASN A 331 -8.71 16.19 -3.42
CA ASN A 331 -8.08 16.34 -2.11
C ASN A 331 -6.59 15.98 -2.12
N ILE A 332 -6.15 15.14 -3.06
CA ILE A 332 -4.72 14.83 -3.24
C ILE A 332 -3.99 16.09 -3.76
N THR A 333 -4.60 16.83 -4.68
CA THR A 333 -4.04 18.08 -5.20
C THR A 333 -4.09 19.19 -4.14
N TYR A 334 -5.11 19.22 -3.29
CA TYR A 334 -5.17 20.19 -2.18
C TYR A 334 -4.11 20.01 -1.09
N ARG A 335 -3.36 18.92 -1.07
CA ARG A 335 -2.17 18.80 -0.22
C ARG A 335 -1.09 19.83 -0.58
N TYR A 336 -1.17 20.39 -1.77
CA TYR A 336 -0.30 21.46 -2.26
C TYR A 336 -0.97 22.84 -2.09
N ALA A 337 -2.06 22.96 -1.32
CA ALA A 337 -2.81 24.21 -1.18
C ALA A 337 -1.93 25.39 -0.72
N HIS A 338 -0.90 25.09 0.10
CA HIS A 338 0.06 26.10 0.56
C HIS A 338 0.97 26.68 -0.55
N LEU A 339 1.03 26.03 -1.72
CA LEU A 339 1.79 26.49 -2.88
C LEU A 339 0.94 27.36 -3.81
N PHE A 340 -0.41 27.33 -3.69
CA PHE A 340 -1.26 28.20 -4.48
C PHE A 340 -1.11 29.64 -4.01
N PRO A 341 -0.92 30.61 -4.93
CA PRO A 341 -0.81 32.01 -4.56
C PRO A 341 -2.06 32.48 -3.81
N SER A 342 -1.86 33.36 -2.82
CA SER A 342 -2.99 34.02 -2.19
C SER A 342 -3.67 34.94 -3.22
N THR A 343 -4.86 34.56 -3.63
CA THR A 343 -5.64 35.29 -4.62
C THR A 343 -6.46 36.43 -4.02
N GLN A 344 -6.36 36.66 -2.69
CA GLN A 344 -7.20 37.69 -2.02
C GLN A 344 -7.04 39.08 -2.58
N ASN A 345 -5.80 39.51 -2.83
CA ASN A 345 -5.55 40.82 -3.45
C ASN A 345 -6.06 40.84 -4.89
N ALA A 346 -5.79 39.83 -5.69
CA ALA A 346 -6.26 39.72 -7.06
C ALA A 346 -7.81 39.64 -7.15
N ILE A 347 -8.47 39.01 -6.17
CA ILE A 347 -9.93 39.01 -6.06
C ILE A 347 -10.43 40.42 -5.77
N ALA A 348 -9.84 41.09 -4.79
CA ALA A 348 -10.20 42.48 -4.44
C ALA A 348 -10.01 43.44 -5.62
N ASP A 349 -8.89 43.33 -6.33
CA ASP A 349 -8.60 44.16 -7.50
C ASP A 349 -9.62 43.93 -8.63
N LYS A 350 -9.97 42.66 -8.91
CA LYS A 350 -11.00 42.37 -9.92
C LYS A 350 -12.38 42.85 -9.50
N LEU A 351 -12.75 42.71 -8.23
CA LEU A 351 -14.01 43.24 -7.72
C LEU A 351 -14.08 44.76 -7.80
N ASN A 352 -12.96 45.43 -7.60
CA ASN A 352 -12.88 46.89 -7.80
C ASN A 352 -13.09 47.28 -9.27
N MET A 353 -12.54 46.50 -10.23
CA MET A 353 -12.77 46.74 -11.68
C MET A 353 -14.22 46.51 -12.10
N GLU A 354 -14.90 45.52 -11.52
CA GLU A 354 -16.31 45.23 -11.84
C GLU A 354 -17.28 46.32 -11.30
N ARG A 355 -16.85 47.13 -10.33
CA ARG A 355 -17.66 48.20 -9.76
C ARG A 355 -17.45 49.55 -10.47
N SER A 356 -16.40 49.68 -11.27
CA SER A 356 -16.10 50.88 -12.05
C SER A 356 -16.77 50.84 -13.41
#